data_c4204286072ebf24168faf327fc8713e
#
_entry.id   c4204286072ebf24168faf327fc8713e
#
_cell.length_a   1.000
_cell.length_b   1.000
_cell.length_c   1.000
_cell.angle_alpha   90.00
_cell.angle_beta   90.00
_cell.angle_gamma   90.00
#
_symmetry.space_group_name_H-M   'P 1'
#
loop_
_entity.id
_entity.type
_entity.pdbx_description
1 polymer ?
#
loop_
_entity_poly.entity_id
_entity_poly.type
_entity_poly.pdbx_seq_one_letter_code
_entity_poly.pdbx_strand_id
1 'polypeptide(L)'
;AGEKGRVRVDFDGGAAHYRRTKGGGELIAKAVNHTAQPTVWDTTGGLGRDSFVLASLGLNVHTFEQNPAVACLLSDGLNRAGQSEETREIAQRITLHFGNAVDLMQELATQNGRPDVVYLDPMYPERRKTAAVKKEMAYFHDLVGAAQDEADLLDAALNTAIKRIVVKRPRLGEFLDGRKPAYQYTGKSTRFDVYLPTRPSED
;
A
#
# COMPACT_ATOMS: atom_id res chain seq x y z
N ALA A 1 14.03 -19.50 -24.22
CA ALA A 1 14.76 -18.23 -24.21
C ALA A 1 13.88 -17.21 -23.50
N GLY A 2 14.18 -16.90 -22.22
CA GLY A 2 13.39 -15.96 -21.43
C GLY A 2 13.52 -14.54 -21.99
N GLU A 3 12.41 -13.82 -22.09
CA GLU A 3 12.41 -12.40 -22.42
C GLU A 3 13.19 -11.63 -21.36
N LYS A 4 14.18 -10.85 -21.80
CA LYS A 4 15.00 -10.01 -20.93
C LYS A 4 14.20 -8.76 -20.53
N GLY A 5 13.31 -8.86 -19.54
CA GLY A 5 12.72 -7.73 -18.86
C GLY A 5 13.57 -7.28 -17.68
N ARG A 6 13.79 -5.98 -17.51
CA ARG A 6 14.37 -5.42 -16.27
C ARG A 6 13.26 -4.72 -15.50
N VAL A 7 13.12 -5.07 -14.22
CA VAL A 7 12.22 -4.37 -13.29
C VAL A 7 13.06 -3.40 -12.47
N ARG A 8 12.65 -2.15 -12.41
CA ARG A 8 13.27 -1.10 -11.59
C ARG A 8 12.17 -0.26 -10.95
N VAL A 9 12.28 -0.02 -9.68
CA VAL A 9 11.43 0.97 -9.00
C VAL A 9 11.98 2.37 -9.31
N ASP A 10 11.18 3.21 -9.93
CA ASP A 10 11.56 4.58 -10.30
C ASP A 10 10.48 5.55 -9.83
N PHE A 11 10.83 6.40 -8.87
CA PHE A 11 9.94 7.40 -8.31
C PHE A 11 10.08 8.77 -8.97
N ASP A 12 11.15 9.01 -9.76
CA ASP A 12 11.39 10.24 -10.50
C ASP A 12 10.79 10.19 -11.92
N GLY A 13 10.46 8.99 -12.41
CA GLY A 13 9.93 8.79 -13.75
C GLY A 13 8.55 9.43 -13.98
N GLY A 14 8.26 9.78 -15.25
CA GLY A 14 7.05 10.51 -15.65
C GLY A 14 5.73 9.90 -15.18
N ALA A 15 5.64 8.56 -15.08
CA ALA A 15 4.45 7.87 -14.57
C ALA A 15 4.24 8.11 -13.06
N ALA A 16 5.32 8.17 -12.26
CA ALA A 16 5.27 8.48 -10.84
C ALA A 16 4.92 9.96 -10.63
N HIS A 17 5.54 10.85 -11.38
CA HIS A 17 5.23 12.28 -11.39
C HIS A 17 3.77 12.54 -11.77
N TYR A 18 3.24 11.89 -12.82
CA TYR A 18 1.84 12.02 -13.22
C TYR A 18 0.86 11.60 -12.11
N ARG A 19 1.13 10.52 -11.40
CA ARG A 19 0.26 10.06 -10.29
C ARG A 19 0.26 11.04 -9.13
N ARG A 20 1.39 11.67 -8.83
CA ARG A 20 1.49 12.68 -7.78
C ARG A 20 0.72 13.96 -8.14
N THR A 21 0.77 14.37 -9.40
CA THR A 21 0.31 15.72 -9.82
C THR A 21 -1.08 15.73 -10.45
N LYS A 22 -1.53 14.65 -11.08
CA LYS A 22 -2.71 14.70 -11.98
C LYS A 22 -3.79 13.63 -11.80
N GLY A 23 -3.84 12.86 -10.73
CA GLY A 23 -5.11 12.20 -10.57
C GLY A 23 -5.22 10.84 -9.91
N GLY A 24 -4.16 10.29 -9.34
CA GLY A 24 -4.26 9.07 -8.52
C GLY A 24 -4.40 9.35 -7.03
N GLY A 25 -3.93 10.53 -6.59
CA GLY A 25 -3.81 10.87 -5.18
C GLY A 25 -5.08 11.40 -4.52
N GLU A 26 -6.07 11.88 -5.25
CA GLU A 26 -7.22 12.56 -4.64
C GLU A 26 -8.11 11.61 -3.83
N LEU A 27 -8.41 10.43 -4.36
CA LEU A 27 -9.27 9.47 -3.66
C LEU A 27 -8.56 8.80 -2.50
N ILE A 28 -7.29 8.42 -2.66
CA ILE A 28 -6.50 7.85 -1.56
C ILE A 28 -6.29 8.89 -0.45
N ALA A 29 -6.07 10.16 -0.81
CA ALA A 29 -5.95 11.26 0.12
C ALA A 29 -7.22 11.45 0.98
N LYS A 30 -8.40 11.39 0.34
CA LYS A 30 -9.69 11.43 1.03
C LYS A 30 -9.88 10.20 1.92
N ALA A 31 -9.57 9.00 1.41
CA ALA A 31 -9.75 7.76 2.15
C ALA A 31 -8.92 7.71 3.43
N VAL A 32 -7.66 8.13 3.37
CA VAL A 32 -6.79 8.21 4.56
C VAL A 32 -7.02 9.45 5.43
N ASN A 33 -7.83 10.41 4.95
CA ASN A 33 -8.03 11.72 5.61
C ASN A 33 -6.72 12.49 5.79
N HIS A 34 -5.98 12.69 4.70
CA HIS A 34 -4.63 13.25 4.70
C HIS A 34 -4.53 14.62 5.40
N THR A 35 -5.60 15.43 5.38
CA THR A 35 -5.63 16.76 6.03
C THR A 35 -5.47 16.69 7.55
N ALA A 36 -5.81 15.57 8.16
CA ALA A 36 -5.56 15.31 9.58
C ALA A 36 -4.13 14.85 9.87
N GLN A 37 -3.24 14.80 8.87
CA GLN A 37 -1.85 14.35 8.95
C GLN A 37 -1.68 13.01 9.70
N PRO A 38 -2.43 11.94 9.31
CA PRO A 38 -2.35 10.67 10.01
C PRO A 38 -1.02 9.98 9.77
N THR A 39 -0.58 9.19 10.75
CA THR A 39 0.43 8.15 10.53
C THR A 39 -0.20 7.00 9.76
N VAL A 40 0.47 6.52 8.71
CA VAL A 40 -0.06 5.46 7.83
C VAL A 40 0.87 4.26 7.81
N TRP A 41 0.31 3.06 7.99
CA TRP A 41 0.98 1.80 7.75
C TRP A 41 0.43 1.16 6.49
N ASP A 42 1.25 1.10 5.43
CA ASP A 42 0.94 0.40 4.18
C ASP A 42 1.44 -1.05 4.29
N THR A 43 0.51 -1.96 4.55
CA THR A 43 0.82 -3.37 4.83
C THR A 43 0.98 -4.23 3.58
N THR A 44 0.89 -3.63 2.41
CA THR A 44 0.99 -4.28 1.10
C THR A 44 1.92 -3.51 0.17
N GLY A 45 3.11 -3.19 0.65
CA GLY A 45 4.04 -2.23 0.04
C GLY A 45 4.36 -2.45 -1.43
N GLY A 46 4.62 -3.69 -1.83
CA GLY A 46 4.96 -4.01 -3.20
C GLY A 46 6.11 -3.14 -3.71
N LEU A 47 5.93 -2.48 -4.86
CA LEU A 47 6.92 -1.53 -5.41
C LEU A 47 6.81 -0.11 -4.80
N GLY A 48 6.08 0.06 -3.71
CA GLY A 48 5.98 1.33 -2.98
C GLY A 48 5.17 2.43 -3.68
N ARG A 49 4.36 2.10 -4.66
CA ARG A 49 3.65 3.10 -5.48
C ARG A 49 2.65 3.93 -4.67
N ASP A 50 1.82 3.26 -3.88
CA ASP A 50 0.82 3.92 -3.05
C ASP A 50 1.47 4.56 -1.82
N SER A 51 2.46 3.89 -1.19
CA SER A 51 3.28 4.47 -0.12
C SER A 51 3.93 5.79 -0.54
N PHE A 52 4.46 5.86 -1.78
CA PHE A 52 5.09 7.07 -2.29
C PHE A 52 4.07 8.20 -2.56
N VAL A 53 2.86 7.85 -3.03
CA VAL A 53 1.75 8.81 -3.16
C VAL A 53 1.36 9.35 -1.78
N LEU A 54 1.19 8.48 -0.79
CA LEU A 54 0.84 8.87 0.59
C LEU A 54 1.92 9.79 1.19
N ALA A 55 3.20 9.44 1.04
CA ALA A 55 4.31 10.25 1.51
C ALA A 55 4.40 11.62 0.78
N SER A 56 4.03 11.68 -0.50
CA SER A 56 3.97 12.94 -1.25
C SER A 56 2.88 13.90 -0.78
N LEU A 57 1.89 13.38 -0.04
CA LEU A 57 0.88 14.19 0.67
C LEU A 57 1.37 14.73 2.02
N GLY A 58 2.64 14.49 2.36
CA GLY A 58 3.25 14.93 3.62
C GLY A 58 3.12 13.92 4.77
N LEU A 59 2.60 12.72 4.52
CA LEU A 59 2.35 11.73 5.56
C LEU A 59 3.61 10.90 5.86
N ASN A 60 3.77 10.50 7.13
CA ASN A 60 4.75 9.48 7.50
C ASN A 60 4.16 8.09 7.25
N VAL A 61 4.88 7.28 6.46
CA VAL A 61 4.42 5.97 6.00
C VAL A 61 5.38 4.88 6.42
N HIS A 62 4.90 3.89 7.15
CA HIS A 62 5.59 2.62 7.35
C HIS A 62 5.09 1.63 6.30
N THR A 63 5.98 1.11 5.49
CA THR A 63 5.65 0.22 4.36
C THR A 63 6.17 -1.16 4.65
N PHE A 64 5.31 -2.17 4.52
CA PHE A 64 5.64 -3.57 4.81
C PHE A 64 5.69 -4.38 3.52
N GLU A 65 6.74 -5.14 3.33
CA GLU A 65 6.89 -6.05 2.18
C GLU A 65 7.53 -7.37 2.62
N GLN A 66 6.84 -8.48 2.36
CA GLN A 66 7.30 -9.80 2.78
C GLN A 66 8.18 -10.51 1.74
N ASN A 67 8.06 -10.16 0.46
CA ASN A 67 8.86 -10.76 -0.58
C ASN A 67 10.26 -10.13 -0.62
N PRO A 68 11.35 -10.91 -0.41
CA PRO A 68 12.69 -10.36 -0.31
C PRO A 68 13.16 -9.67 -1.59
N ALA A 69 12.78 -10.17 -2.77
CA ALA A 69 13.18 -9.55 -4.03
C ALA A 69 12.47 -8.23 -4.25
N VAL A 70 11.18 -8.15 -3.89
CA VAL A 70 10.38 -6.92 -3.98
C VAL A 70 10.88 -5.89 -2.97
N ALA A 71 11.15 -6.30 -1.74
CA ALA A 71 11.70 -5.43 -0.71
C ALA A 71 13.07 -4.86 -1.11
N CYS A 72 13.95 -5.66 -1.72
CA CYS A 72 15.23 -5.17 -2.26
C CYS A 72 15.03 -4.14 -3.38
N LEU A 73 14.11 -4.38 -4.31
CA LEU A 73 13.79 -3.44 -5.39
C LEU A 73 13.23 -2.12 -4.84
N LEU A 74 12.33 -2.21 -3.86
CA LEU A 74 11.75 -1.04 -3.20
C LEU A 74 12.82 -0.26 -2.44
N SER A 75 13.66 -0.93 -1.66
CA SER A 75 14.78 -0.33 -0.92
C SER A 75 15.73 0.42 -1.86
N ASP A 76 16.14 -0.20 -2.99
CA ASP A 76 16.96 0.45 -4.01
C ASP A 76 16.27 1.69 -4.60
N GLY A 77 14.96 1.59 -4.90
CA GLY A 77 14.16 2.71 -5.41
C GLY A 77 14.08 3.88 -4.42
N LEU A 78 13.84 3.60 -3.14
CA LEU A 78 13.81 4.61 -2.07
C LEU A 78 15.18 5.26 -1.85
N ASN A 79 16.27 4.48 -1.88
CA ASN A 79 17.63 5.01 -1.77
C ASN A 79 17.95 5.99 -2.90
N ARG A 80 17.58 5.67 -4.14
CA ARG A 80 17.77 6.58 -5.28
C ARG A 80 16.90 7.82 -5.19
N ALA A 81 15.64 7.66 -4.79
CA ALA A 81 14.74 8.79 -4.55
C ALA A 81 15.25 9.71 -3.44
N GLY A 82 15.90 9.15 -2.42
CA GLY A 82 16.55 9.92 -1.34
C GLY A 82 17.77 10.73 -1.80
N GLN A 83 18.35 10.41 -2.95
CA GLN A 83 19.47 11.16 -3.55
C GLN A 83 19.02 12.23 -4.55
N SER A 84 17.76 12.14 -5.02
CA SER A 84 17.17 13.08 -5.96
C SER A 84 16.64 14.32 -5.24
N GLU A 85 16.91 15.50 -5.75
CA GLU A 85 16.44 16.76 -5.17
C GLU A 85 14.91 16.85 -5.15
N GLU A 86 14.23 16.28 -6.15
CA GLU A 86 12.78 16.33 -6.30
C GLU A 86 12.03 15.36 -5.36
N THR A 87 12.65 14.24 -4.97
CA THR A 87 11.95 13.14 -4.27
C THR A 87 12.53 12.82 -2.90
N ARG A 88 13.66 13.43 -2.52
CA ARG A 88 14.36 13.22 -1.24
C ARG A 88 13.43 13.34 -0.04
N GLU A 89 12.71 14.45 0.07
CA GLU A 89 11.83 14.69 1.21
C GLU A 89 10.67 13.69 1.29
N ILE A 90 10.19 13.22 0.12
CA ILE A 90 9.13 12.20 0.05
C ILE A 90 9.69 10.86 0.51
N ALA A 91 10.85 10.45 -0.02
CA ALA A 91 11.47 9.19 0.36
C ALA A 91 11.82 9.12 1.85
N GLN A 92 12.22 10.23 2.47
CA GLN A 92 12.54 10.33 3.90
C GLN A 92 11.32 10.09 4.81
N ARG A 93 10.09 10.25 4.30
CA ARG A 93 8.86 9.95 5.05
C ARG A 93 8.46 8.48 4.98
N ILE A 94 9.19 7.65 4.23
CA ILE A 94 8.87 6.23 4.05
C ILE A 94 9.87 5.39 4.81
N THR A 95 9.39 4.56 5.72
CA THR A 95 10.19 3.54 6.42
C THR A 95 9.77 2.17 5.92
N LEU A 96 10.70 1.45 5.27
CA LEU A 96 10.46 0.09 4.78
C LEU A 96 10.74 -0.93 5.89
N HIS A 97 9.79 -1.84 6.10
CA HIS A 97 9.91 -3.01 6.97
C HIS A 97 9.83 -4.28 6.13
N PHE A 98 10.83 -5.13 6.25
CA PHE A 98 10.86 -6.43 5.57
C PHE A 98 10.29 -7.51 6.47
N GLY A 99 9.22 -8.18 6.03
CA GLY A 99 8.61 -9.30 6.74
C GLY A 99 7.10 -9.38 6.53
N ASN A 100 6.49 -10.36 7.22
CA ASN A 100 5.04 -10.54 7.19
C ASN A 100 4.35 -9.37 7.91
N ALA A 101 3.36 -8.75 7.25
CA ALA A 101 2.71 -7.56 7.78
C ALA A 101 1.89 -7.83 9.06
N VAL A 102 1.29 -9.03 9.19
CA VAL A 102 0.51 -9.39 10.40
C VAL A 102 1.41 -9.42 11.63
N ASP A 103 2.56 -10.10 11.52
CA ASP A 103 3.54 -10.21 12.60
C ASP A 103 4.14 -8.85 12.94
N LEU A 104 4.58 -8.11 11.92
CA LEU A 104 5.22 -6.81 12.08
C LEU A 104 4.28 -5.74 12.64
N MET A 105 3.00 -5.75 12.29
CA MET A 105 2.02 -4.81 12.85
C MET A 105 1.93 -4.96 14.36
N GLN A 106 1.87 -6.19 14.86
CA GLN A 106 1.79 -6.46 16.29
C GLN A 106 3.07 -6.01 17.02
N GLU A 107 4.22 -6.35 16.46
CA GLU A 107 5.52 -5.99 17.03
C GLU A 107 5.71 -4.47 17.09
N LEU A 108 5.52 -3.79 15.95
CA LEU A 108 5.71 -2.35 15.85
C LEU A 108 4.69 -1.55 16.66
N ALA A 109 3.45 -2.02 16.76
CA ALA A 109 2.45 -1.37 17.61
C ALA A 109 2.86 -1.35 19.09
N THR A 110 3.58 -2.37 19.54
CA THR A 110 4.12 -2.45 20.89
C THR A 110 5.33 -1.52 21.08
N GLN A 111 6.18 -1.39 20.07
CA GLN A 111 7.42 -0.62 20.15
C GLN A 111 7.22 0.88 19.88
N ASN A 112 6.43 1.22 18.87
CA ASN A 112 6.33 2.57 18.31
C ASN A 112 4.94 3.21 18.48
N GLY A 113 4.00 2.48 19.09
CA GLY A 113 2.60 2.88 19.14
C GLY A 113 1.83 2.50 17.86
N ARG A 114 0.52 2.60 17.94
CA ARG A 114 -0.41 2.21 16.88
C ARG A 114 -0.57 3.31 15.82
N PRO A 115 -0.71 2.98 14.52
CA PRO A 115 -0.92 3.98 13.48
C PRO A 115 -2.36 4.53 13.53
N ASP A 116 -2.53 5.74 13.02
CA ASP A 116 -3.86 6.29 12.79
C ASP A 116 -4.62 5.50 11.72
N VAL A 117 -3.92 5.12 10.65
CA VAL A 117 -4.49 4.45 9.47
C VAL A 117 -3.64 3.24 9.09
N VAL A 118 -4.31 2.11 8.86
CA VAL A 118 -3.72 0.96 8.15
C VAL A 118 -4.28 0.93 6.73
N TYR A 119 -3.37 0.90 5.74
CA TYR A 119 -3.68 0.87 4.32
C TYR A 119 -3.36 -0.51 3.75
N LEU A 120 -4.27 -1.05 2.92
CA LEU A 120 -4.16 -2.34 2.28
C LEU A 120 -4.48 -2.23 0.77
N ASP A 121 -3.62 -2.79 -0.07
CA ASP A 121 -3.88 -3.04 -1.50
C ASP A 121 -3.51 -4.50 -1.83
N PRO A 122 -4.19 -5.49 -1.23
CA PRO A 122 -3.92 -6.89 -1.50
C PRO A 122 -4.23 -7.17 -2.97
N MET A 123 -3.37 -8.01 -3.59
CA MET A 123 -3.51 -8.36 -5.00
C MET A 123 -4.88 -9.02 -5.26
N TYR A 124 -5.72 -8.32 -6.00
CA TYR A 124 -7.00 -8.85 -6.43
C TYR A 124 -6.78 -9.81 -7.60
N PRO A 125 -7.32 -11.04 -7.58
CA PRO A 125 -7.21 -11.97 -8.69
C PRO A 125 -7.90 -11.36 -9.92
N GLU A 126 -7.11 -10.79 -10.83
CA GLU A 126 -7.64 -10.19 -12.06
C GLU A 126 -8.27 -11.26 -12.95
N ARG A 127 -9.55 -11.09 -13.29
CA ARG A 127 -10.15 -11.77 -14.45
C ARG A 127 -9.36 -11.34 -15.68
N ARG A 128 -8.72 -12.31 -16.33
CA ARG A 128 -7.89 -12.14 -17.53
C ARG A 128 -8.52 -11.19 -18.55
N LYS A 129 -8.04 -9.95 -18.67
CA LYS A 129 -8.19 -9.13 -19.90
C LYS A 129 -7.08 -8.07 -20.00
N THR A 130 -6.45 -8.10 -21.22
CA THR A 130 -5.52 -7.18 -21.90
C THR A 130 -4.01 -7.32 -21.64
N ALA A 131 -3.28 -7.43 -22.78
CA ALA A 131 -1.96 -8.05 -22.89
C ALA A 131 -0.73 -7.16 -22.58
N ALA A 132 -0.84 -5.83 -22.45
CA ALA A 132 0.33 -4.93 -22.44
C ALA A 132 0.78 -4.43 -21.05
N VAL A 133 -0.15 -4.23 -20.10
CA VAL A 133 0.19 -3.87 -18.69
C VAL A 133 0.68 -5.09 -17.89
N LYS A 134 0.58 -6.27 -18.51
CA LYS A 134 0.71 -7.60 -17.89
C LYS A 134 2.12 -8.12 -17.73
N LYS A 135 3.12 -7.62 -18.45
CA LYS A 135 4.46 -8.22 -18.38
C LYS A 135 5.15 -7.95 -17.05
N GLU A 136 5.16 -6.71 -16.57
CA GLU A 136 5.75 -6.40 -15.27
C GLU A 136 4.97 -7.04 -14.11
N MET A 137 3.63 -7.02 -14.18
CA MET A 137 2.76 -7.61 -13.15
C MET A 137 2.72 -9.13 -13.20
N ALA A 138 2.86 -9.78 -14.38
CA ALA A 138 2.93 -11.24 -14.49
C ALA A 138 4.21 -11.80 -13.85
N TYR A 139 5.35 -11.13 -14.05
CA TYR A 139 6.58 -11.49 -13.34
C TYR A 139 6.46 -11.32 -11.83
N PHE A 140 5.65 -10.35 -11.38
CA PHE A 140 5.35 -10.14 -9.98
C PHE A 140 4.48 -11.24 -9.39
N HIS A 141 3.46 -11.72 -10.10
CA HIS A 141 2.60 -12.81 -9.65
C HIS A 141 3.38 -14.12 -9.42
N ASP A 142 4.32 -14.43 -10.31
CA ASP A 142 5.16 -15.63 -10.17
C ASP A 142 6.21 -15.48 -9.05
N LEU A 143 6.59 -14.26 -8.70
CA LEU A 143 7.59 -13.98 -7.67
C LEU A 143 6.99 -13.86 -6.26
N VAL A 144 5.75 -13.40 -6.14
CA VAL A 144 5.15 -13.02 -4.85
C VAL A 144 4.65 -14.21 -4.02
N GLY A 145 4.59 -15.43 -4.58
CA GLY A 145 4.16 -16.60 -3.81
C GLY A 145 2.71 -16.55 -3.36
N ALA A 146 2.30 -17.48 -2.49
CA ALA A 146 0.93 -17.56 -1.97
C ALA A 146 0.53 -16.23 -1.31
N ALA A 147 -0.63 -15.71 -1.71
CA ALA A 147 -1.20 -14.52 -1.10
C ALA A 147 -1.34 -14.76 0.41
N GLN A 148 -0.94 -13.77 1.21
CA GLN A 148 -1.28 -13.71 2.62
C GLN A 148 -2.80 -13.84 2.75
N ASP A 149 -3.27 -14.58 3.77
CA ASP A 149 -4.71 -14.71 3.98
C ASP A 149 -5.32 -13.30 4.17
N GLU A 150 -6.24 -12.95 3.27
CA GLU A 150 -6.88 -11.63 3.27
C GLU A 150 -7.65 -11.39 4.58
N ALA A 151 -8.18 -12.46 5.20
CA ALA A 151 -8.90 -12.39 6.46
C ALA A 151 -7.97 -12.03 7.61
N ASP A 152 -6.84 -12.73 7.73
CA ASP A 152 -5.85 -12.49 8.78
C ASP A 152 -5.28 -11.07 8.69
N LEU A 153 -5.01 -10.60 7.46
CA LEU A 153 -4.51 -9.25 7.25
C LEU A 153 -5.53 -8.18 7.66
N LEU A 154 -6.81 -8.37 7.30
CA LEU A 154 -7.88 -7.44 7.68
C LEU A 154 -8.11 -7.45 9.19
N ASP A 155 -8.11 -8.62 9.84
CA ASP A 155 -8.25 -8.75 11.28
C ASP A 155 -7.10 -8.08 12.04
N ALA A 156 -5.87 -8.30 11.61
CA ALA A 156 -4.71 -7.63 12.19
C ALA A 156 -4.82 -6.10 12.04
N ALA A 157 -5.25 -5.61 10.86
CA ALA A 157 -5.44 -4.18 10.62
C ALA A 157 -6.54 -3.58 11.50
N LEU A 158 -7.68 -4.28 11.66
CA LEU A 158 -8.81 -3.85 12.51
C LEU A 158 -8.40 -3.73 13.99
N ASN A 159 -7.51 -4.60 14.45
CA ASN A 159 -6.97 -4.58 15.80
C ASN A 159 -5.84 -3.57 15.99
N THR A 160 -5.16 -3.15 14.91
CA THR A 160 -3.97 -2.29 14.98
C THR A 160 -4.29 -0.81 14.76
N ALA A 161 -5.13 -0.45 13.80
CA ALA A 161 -5.45 0.95 13.50
C ALA A 161 -6.17 1.66 14.65
N ILE A 162 -5.89 2.97 14.82
CA ILE A 162 -6.60 3.80 15.80
C ILE A 162 -7.88 4.40 15.20
N LYS A 163 -7.82 4.85 13.94
CA LYS A 163 -8.91 5.66 13.33
C LYS A 163 -9.64 4.93 12.22
N ARG A 164 -8.92 4.28 11.31
CA ARG A 164 -9.52 3.60 10.15
C ARG A 164 -8.59 2.63 9.47
N ILE A 165 -9.17 1.69 8.74
CA ILE A 165 -8.51 0.82 7.79
C ILE A 165 -9.00 1.19 6.40
N VAL A 166 -8.09 1.35 5.44
CA VAL A 166 -8.39 1.72 4.06
C VAL A 166 -7.95 0.58 3.14
N VAL A 167 -8.88 -0.01 2.43
CA VAL A 167 -8.63 -1.12 1.52
C VAL A 167 -8.90 -0.68 0.09
N LYS A 168 -7.89 -0.76 -0.76
CA LYS A 168 -8.04 -0.48 -2.19
C LYS A 168 -8.57 -1.71 -2.92
N ARG A 169 -9.60 -1.51 -3.73
CA ARG A 169 -10.23 -2.56 -4.54
C ARG A 169 -10.55 -2.05 -5.95
N PRO A 170 -10.65 -2.94 -6.94
CA PRO A 170 -11.30 -2.60 -8.21
C PRO A 170 -12.73 -2.09 -7.93
N ARG A 171 -13.22 -1.15 -8.71
CA ARG A 171 -14.54 -0.53 -8.50
C ARG A 171 -15.67 -1.55 -8.30
N LEU A 172 -15.65 -2.64 -9.06
CA LEU A 172 -16.66 -3.71 -9.04
C LEU A 172 -16.14 -5.00 -8.37
N GLY A 173 -14.98 -4.93 -7.68
CA GLY A 173 -14.42 -6.06 -6.96
C GLY A 173 -15.24 -6.41 -5.72
N GLU A 174 -15.09 -7.63 -5.24
CA GLU A 174 -15.68 -8.05 -3.97
C GLU A 174 -15.04 -7.31 -2.80
N PHE A 175 -15.73 -7.26 -1.67
CA PHE A 175 -15.15 -6.74 -0.44
C PHE A 175 -14.06 -7.68 0.06
N LEU A 176 -13.08 -7.10 0.75
CA LEU A 176 -12.04 -7.89 1.38
C LEU A 176 -12.68 -8.85 2.40
N ASP A 177 -12.38 -10.15 2.28
CA ASP A 177 -12.98 -11.20 3.12
C ASP A 177 -14.53 -11.14 3.17
N GLY A 178 -15.19 -10.63 2.12
CA GLY A 178 -16.64 -10.48 2.08
C GLY A 178 -17.20 -9.45 3.07
N ARG A 179 -16.40 -8.78 3.87
CA ARG A 179 -16.84 -7.85 4.92
C ARG A 179 -17.23 -6.51 4.34
N LYS A 180 -18.44 -6.05 4.66
CA LYS A 180 -18.94 -4.75 4.20
C LYS A 180 -18.22 -3.60 4.94
N PRO A 181 -17.65 -2.62 4.19
CA PRO A 181 -17.02 -1.46 4.79
C PRO A 181 -18.06 -0.51 5.42
N ALA A 182 -17.60 0.37 6.32
CA ALA A 182 -18.43 1.42 6.90
C ALA A 182 -18.85 2.45 5.84
N TYR A 183 -17.92 2.82 4.96
CA TYR A 183 -18.18 3.72 3.81
C TYR A 183 -17.11 3.54 2.73
N GLN A 184 -17.29 4.20 1.59
CA GLN A 184 -16.46 4.02 0.41
C GLN A 184 -16.17 5.35 -0.29
N TYR A 185 -14.99 5.43 -0.91
CA TYR A 185 -14.65 6.45 -1.89
C TYR A 185 -14.48 5.78 -3.26
N THR A 186 -15.40 6.05 -4.18
CA THR A 186 -15.45 5.34 -5.47
C THR A 186 -15.00 6.23 -6.62
N GLY A 187 -14.04 5.76 -7.40
CA GLY A 187 -13.55 6.37 -8.62
C GLY A 187 -14.05 5.66 -9.89
N LYS A 188 -13.42 5.97 -11.02
CA LYS A 188 -13.79 5.37 -12.32
C LYS A 188 -13.47 3.88 -12.41
N SER A 189 -12.30 3.47 -11.95
CA SER A 189 -11.80 2.08 -12.01
C SER A 189 -11.48 1.47 -10.65
N THR A 190 -11.27 2.30 -9.64
CA THR A 190 -10.82 1.93 -8.30
C THR A 190 -11.78 2.48 -7.28
N ARG A 191 -11.95 1.79 -6.15
CA ARG A 191 -12.59 2.30 -4.95
C ARG A 191 -11.70 2.05 -3.75
N PHE A 192 -11.92 2.82 -2.69
CA PHE A 192 -11.30 2.63 -1.38
C PHE A 192 -12.41 2.33 -0.38
N ASP A 193 -12.39 1.13 0.16
CA ASP A 193 -13.30 0.66 1.20
C ASP A 193 -12.71 1.07 2.55
N VAL A 194 -13.51 1.73 3.39
CA VAL A 194 -13.06 2.19 4.70
C VAL A 194 -13.77 1.42 5.80
N TYR A 195 -12.97 0.77 6.64
CA TYR A 195 -13.44 0.07 7.84
C TYR A 195 -13.05 0.86 9.08
N LEU A 196 -13.84 0.71 10.13
CA LEU A 196 -13.54 1.30 11.43
C LEU A 196 -12.89 0.24 12.32
N PRO A 197 -11.89 0.61 13.14
CA PRO A 197 -11.23 -0.29 14.06
C PRO A 197 -12.22 -0.97 15.00
N THR A 198 -11.92 -2.19 15.41
CA THR A 198 -12.61 -2.81 16.52
C THR A 198 -12.25 -2.04 17.78
N ARG A 199 -13.24 -1.42 18.46
CA ARG A 199 -12.97 -0.79 19.75
C ARG A 199 -12.54 -1.89 20.72
N PRO A 200 -11.47 -1.69 21.51
CA PRO A 200 -11.26 -2.54 22.66
C PRO A 200 -12.55 -2.49 23.51
N SER A 201 -13.07 -3.65 23.93
CA SER A 201 -14.09 -3.69 24.95
C SER A 201 -13.54 -2.93 26.16
N GLU A 202 -14.20 -1.83 26.52
CA GLU A 202 -13.96 -1.17 27.81
C GLU A 202 -14.45 -2.16 28.89
N ASP A 203 -13.51 -2.96 29.41
CA ASP A 203 -13.72 -3.75 30.63
C ASP A 203 -13.34 -2.91 31.85
#